data_f4995c0d30ca2f11634caa7ee613d738
#
_entry.id   f4995c0d30ca2f11634caa7ee613d738
#
_cell.length_a   1.000
_cell.length_b   1.000
_cell.length_c   1.000
_cell.angle_alpha   90.00
_cell.angle_beta   90.00
_cell.angle_gamma   90.00
#
_symmetry.space_group_name_H-M   'P 1'
#
loop_
_entity.id
_entity.type
_entity.pdbx_description
1 polymer ?
#
loop_
_entity_poly.entity_id
_entity_poly.type
_entity_poly.pdbx_seq_one_letter_code
_entity_poly.pdbx_strand_id
1 'polypeptide(L)'
;MANPRTQDLNNIQNILLNEYLPFLNNALNVDPSIFMQKIKKGTLDASMGQFGARIGIGGGFGMSGEGQDTPDAHAPLYSKLNYTTKDAYNELRISNKAIQLGRSAKSAMIDAVKDEMDASYEACAWNVGRMLFGNGSGKLATISAAATSAKASHVVNDTSYLMEGLTCDIYESGGTVAKAGVQIKAIDHSTKTVTFDTTFICGANAVIYTQNSKDREITGLGTIYDSAITSIYGLTKADNPWLKPLKYSYTVTAEKTEEPDDVLINKAIQDSERMRRGKIDLIMMGDTLYSDFLNYLKSSNTQYVTNNNYRNGFASIKIVYGNREVDVYNERFVPASKAWGVDTSQFELRQTGWEFMAYQGGGIFNLMEGKSVYRACLANYLELICKNPGTCIEIERKTE
;
A
#
# COMPACT_ATOMS: atom_id res chain seq x y z
N MET A 1 -28.22 18.40 -36.91
CA MET A 1 -27.63 19.26 -35.86
C MET A 1 -27.42 18.40 -34.63
N ALA A 2 -26.22 18.27 -34.14
CA ALA A 2 -25.94 17.51 -32.92
C ALA A 2 -26.64 18.18 -31.73
N ASN A 3 -27.25 17.37 -30.86
CA ASN A 3 -27.98 17.87 -29.70
C ASN A 3 -26.98 18.58 -28.77
N PRO A 4 -27.14 19.88 -28.44
CA PRO A 4 -26.16 20.59 -27.58
C PRO A 4 -25.93 19.95 -26.21
N ARG A 5 -26.84 19.07 -25.75
CA ARG A 5 -26.69 18.31 -24.50
C ARG A 5 -25.59 17.22 -24.57
N THR A 6 -25.42 16.62 -25.77
CA THR A 6 -24.39 15.62 -26.02
C THR A 6 -23.00 16.24 -26.17
N GLN A 7 -22.90 17.48 -26.64
CA GLN A 7 -21.64 18.17 -26.80
C GLN A 7 -20.96 18.51 -25.46
N ASP A 8 -21.72 18.92 -24.44
CA ASP A 8 -21.16 19.31 -23.15
C ASP A 8 -20.60 18.06 -22.37
N LEU A 9 -21.36 16.96 -22.37
CA LEU A 9 -20.90 15.70 -21.78
C LEU A 9 -19.73 15.10 -22.56
N ASN A 10 -19.72 15.20 -23.88
CA ASN A 10 -18.61 14.75 -24.71
C ASN A 10 -17.34 15.58 -24.46
N ASN A 11 -17.47 16.89 -24.24
CA ASN A 11 -16.32 17.74 -23.91
C ASN A 11 -15.73 17.38 -22.55
N ILE A 12 -16.56 17.15 -21.53
CA ILE A 12 -16.11 16.68 -20.21
C ILE A 12 -15.45 15.31 -20.35
N GLN A 13 -16.06 14.40 -21.09
CA GLN A 13 -15.51 13.08 -21.37
C GLN A 13 -14.14 13.17 -22.03
N ASN A 14 -13.97 14.05 -23.02
CA ASN A 14 -12.68 14.25 -23.71
C ASN A 14 -11.60 14.82 -22.77
N ILE A 15 -11.96 15.75 -21.89
CA ILE A 15 -11.04 16.28 -20.87
C ILE A 15 -10.62 15.17 -19.91
N LEU A 16 -11.57 14.37 -19.45
CA LEU A 16 -11.29 13.25 -18.55
C LEU A 16 -10.38 12.21 -19.17
N LEU A 17 -10.61 11.85 -20.43
CA LEU A 17 -9.82 10.81 -21.11
C LEU A 17 -8.44 11.31 -21.57
N ASN A 18 -8.37 12.53 -22.09
CA ASN A 18 -7.15 13.01 -22.79
C ASN A 18 -6.20 13.75 -21.85
N GLU A 19 -6.70 14.43 -20.83
CA GLU A 19 -5.89 15.27 -19.96
C GLU A 19 -5.75 14.66 -18.56
N TYR A 20 -6.88 14.27 -17.95
CA TYR A 20 -6.89 13.81 -16.57
C TYR A 20 -6.39 12.39 -16.38
N LEU A 21 -6.82 11.45 -17.19
CA LEU A 21 -6.46 10.04 -17.05
C LEU A 21 -4.95 9.78 -17.18
N PRO A 22 -4.21 10.39 -18.15
CA PRO A 22 -2.76 10.27 -18.20
C PRO A 22 -2.07 10.89 -16.97
N PHE A 23 -2.57 12.06 -16.50
CA PHE A 23 -2.06 12.69 -15.29
C PHE A 23 -2.25 11.77 -14.07
N LEU A 24 -3.45 11.24 -13.87
CA LEU A 24 -3.79 10.33 -12.79
C LEU A 24 -2.87 9.09 -12.77
N ASN A 25 -2.68 8.44 -13.91
CA ASN A 25 -1.81 7.28 -14.01
C ASN A 25 -0.35 7.60 -13.67
N ASN A 26 0.16 8.72 -14.13
CA ASN A 26 1.52 9.15 -13.81
C ASN A 26 1.67 9.49 -12.33
N ALA A 27 0.72 10.23 -11.77
CA ALA A 27 0.77 10.69 -10.39
C ALA A 27 0.60 9.52 -9.41
N LEU A 28 -0.37 8.62 -9.63
CA LEU A 28 -0.58 7.45 -8.76
C LEU A 28 0.57 6.43 -8.80
N ASN A 29 1.42 6.45 -9.82
CA ASN A 29 2.64 5.63 -9.85
C ASN A 29 3.80 6.23 -9.02
N VAL A 30 3.68 7.46 -8.56
CA VAL A 30 4.75 8.20 -7.87
C VAL A 30 4.32 8.63 -6.47
N ASP A 31 3.16 9.26 -6.35
CA ASP A 31 2.76 10.01 -5.16
C ASP A 31 2.43 9.18 -3.91
N PRO A 32 1.92 7.92 -4.01
CA PRO A 32 1.50 7.19 -2.82
C PRO A 32 2.62 6.94 -1.81
N SER A 33 3.83 6.62 -2.27
CA SER A 33 5.00 6.41 -1.41
C SER A 33 6.31 6.34 -2.19
N ILE A 34 7.45 6.54 -1.51
CA ILE A 34 8.78 6.34 -2.10
C ILE A 34 8.97 4.89 -2.56
N PHE A 35 8.43 3.94 -1.81
CA PHE A 35 8.42 2.53 -2.20
C PHE A 35 7.77 2.34 -3.58
N MET A 36 6.61 2.96 -3.78
CA MET A 36 5.91 2.92 -5.07
C MET A 36 6.75 3.48 -6.22
N GLN A 37 7.53 4.54 -5.98
CA GLN A 37 8.41 5.13 -7.01
C GLN A 37 9.52 4.18 -7.44
N LYS A 38 10.09 3.44 -6.49
CA LYS A 38 11.28 2.60 -6.72
C LYS A 38 10.97 1.23 -7.30
N ILE A 39 9.79 0.66 -7.03
CA ILE A 39 9.43 -0.67 -7.53
C ILE A 39 9.12 -0.65 -9.03
N LYS A 40 9.38 -1.80 -9.67
CA LYS A 40 9.05 -2.00 -11.08
C LYS A 40 7.53 -2.04 -11.28
N LYS A 41 7.04 -1.39 -12.34
CA LYS A 41 5.66 -1.49 -12.81
C LYS A 41 5.63 -2.43 -14.00
N GLY A 42 4.80 -3.46 -13.95
CA GLY A 42 4.57 -4.42 -15.01
C GLY A 42 3.13 -4.37 -15.49
N THR A 43 2.92 -4.83 -16.72
CA THR A 43 1.58 -5.03 -17.25
C THR A 43 0.97 -6.32 -16.72
N LEU A 44 -0.35 -6.34 -16.64
CA LEU A 44 -1.11 -7.49 -16.22
C LEU A 44 -1.49 -8.32 -17.44
N ASP A 45 -1.01 -9.57 -17.50
CA ASP A 45 -1.28 -10.46 -18.64
C ASP A 45 -2.53 -11.33 -18.41
N ALA A 46 -2.92 -11.56 -17.16
CA ALA A 46 -4.10 -12.35 -16.79
C ALA A 46 -4.59 -12.03 -15.37
N SER A 47 -5.88 -12.30 -15.10
CA SER A 47 -6.49 -12.11 -13.77
C SER A 47 -5.91 -13.07 -12.70
N MET A 48 -5.40 -14.20 -13.12
CA MET A 48 -4.65 -15.16 -12.29
C MET A 48 -3.36 -15.48 -13.01
N GLY A 49 -2.24 -15.40 -12.30
CA GLY A 49 -0.95 -15.64 -12.92
C GLY A 49 -0.02 -16.44 -12.02
N GLN A 50 1.02 -16.94 -12.65
CA GLN A 50 2.11 -17.64 -11.98
C GLN A 50 3.41 -16.90 -12.28
N PHE A 51 4.30 -16.84 -11.31
CA PHE A 51 5.66 -16.39 -11.53
C PHE A 51 6.65 -17.32 -10.85
N GLY A 52 7.81 -17.47 -11.47
CA GLY A 52 8.88 -18.30 -10.95
C GLY A 52 9.79 -17.50 -10.02
N ALA A 53 9.98 -17.97 -8.80
CA ALA A 53 11.01 -17.47 -7.90
C ALA A 53 12.21 -18.43 -7.92
N ARG A 54 13.39 -17.90 -8.18
CA ARG A 54 14.64 -18.68 -8.08
C ARG A 54 15.07 -18.73 -6.63
N ILE A 55 14.98 -19.92 -6.01
CA ILE A 55 15.32 -20.13 -4.60
C ILE A 55 16.78 -20.52 -4.44
N GLY A 56 17.27 -21.40 -5.32
CA GLY A 56 18.58 -22.00 -5.21
C GLY A 56 19.55 -21.67 -6.35
N ILE A 57 20.83 -21.91 -6.11
CA ILE A 57 21.85 -21.92 -7.15
C ILE A 57 21.74 -23.25 -7.85
N GLY A 58 21.65 -23.23 -9.18
CA GLY A 58 21.87 -24.41 -9.99
C GLY A 58 23.30 -24.43 -10.49
N GLY A 59 23.73 -25.55 -10.98
CA GLY A 59 24.98 -25.68 -11.69
C GLY A 59 25.84 -26.85 -11.23
N GLY A 60 26.67 -27.32 -12.11
CA GLY A 60 27.68 -28.34 -11.84
C GLY A 60 29.06 -27.73 -11.67
N PHE A 61 29.20 -26.69 -10.79
CA PHE A 61 30.52 -26.15 -10.49
C PHE A 61 31.19 -26.96 -9.41
N GLY A 62 32.38 -27.47 -9.72
CA GLY A 62 33.26 -28.17 -8.79
C GLY A 62 34.66 -28.18 -9.32
N MET A 63 35.66 -28.44 -8.46
CA MET A 63 37.02 -28.68 -8.86
C MET A 63 37.23 -30.18 -9.10
N SER A 64 37.80 -30.52 -10.24
CA SER A 64 38.15 -31.89 -10.59
C SER A 64 39.62 -32.00 -10.85
N GLY A 65 40.23 -33.15 -10.53
CA GLY A 65 41.61 -33.46 -10.87
C GLY A 65 41.76 -33.80 -12.37
N GLU A 66 43.03 -33.77 -12.83
CA GLU A 66 43.34 -34.19 -14.20
C GLU A 66 42.95 -35.67 -14.42
N GLY A 67 42.12 -35.91 -15.48
CA GLY A 67 41.60 -37.24 -15.80
C GLY A 67 40.45 -37.76 -14.92
N GLN A 68 39.87 -36.89 -14.05
CA GLN A 68 38.70 -37.21 -13.23
C GLN A 68 37.42 -36.75 -13.94
N ASP A 69 36.29 -37.31 -13.53
CA ASP A 69 34.99 -36.92 -14.04
C ASP A 69 34.69 -35.45 -13.70
N THR A 70 34.05 -34.76 -14.67
CA THR A 70 33.56 -33.40 -14.47
C THR A 70 32.34 -33.40 -13.57
N PRO A 71 32.10 -32.30 -12.76
CA PRO A 71 30.91 -32.21 -11.93
C PRO A 71 29.61 -32.31 -12.73
N ASP A 72 28.63 -33.01 -12.15
CA ASP A 72 27.32 -33.16 -12.77
C ASP A 72 26.55 -31.81 -12.79
N ALA A 73 25.86 -31.57 -13.89
CA ALA A 73 25.03 -30.40 -14.05
C ALA A 73 23.70 -30.56 -13.27
N HIS A 74 23.37 -29.58 -12.45
CA HIS A 74 22.09 -29.52 -11.75
C HIS A 74 21.29 -28.29 -12.15
N ALA A 75 19.97 -28.47 -12.35
CA ALA A 75 19.06 -27.38 -12.66
C ALA A 75 18.89 -26.43 -11.47
N PRO A 76 18.71 -25.12 -11.69
CA PRO A 76 18.36 -24.19 -10.63
C PRO A 76 17.03 -24.57 -9.95
N LEU A 77 16.97 -24.39 -8.63
CA LEU A 77 15.73 -24.62 -7.89
C LEU A 77 14.79 -23.43 -8.06
N TYR A 78 13.64 -23.68 -8.69
CA TYR A 78 12.56 -22.69 -8.84
C TYR A 78 11.33 -23.11 -8.05
N SER A 79 10.65 -22.14 -7.46
CA SER A 79 9.31 -22.31 -6.92
C SER A 79 8.30 -21.53 -7.73
N LYS A 80 7.12 -22.09 -7.91
CA LYS A 80 5.98 -21.41 -8.55
C LYS A 80 5.17 -20.68 -7.50
N LEU A 81 4.97 -19.41 -7.69
CA LEU A 81 4.17 -18.53 -6.86
C LEU A 81 2.92 -18.13 -7.65
N ASN A 82 1.76 -18.23 -7.03
CA ASN A 82 0.48 -17.90 -7.66
C ASN A 82 -0.02 -16.55 -7.12
N TYR A 83 -0.56 -15.72 -7.99
CA TYR A 83 -1.23 -14.49 -7.60
C TYR A 83 -2.60 -14.38 -8.25
N THR A 84 -3.49 -13.65 -7.59
CA THR A 84 -4.81 -13.28 -8.09
C THR A 84 -4.93 -11.79 -8.02
N THR A 85 -5.30 -11.15 -9.12
CA THR A 85 -5.48 -9.70 -9.17
C THR A 85 -6.62 -9.25 -8.30
N LYS A 86 -6.50 -8.04 -7.81
CA LYS A 86 -7.52 -7.35 -7.05
C LYS A 86 -8.05 -6.19 -7.86
N ASP A 87 -9.32 -5.91 -7.68
CA ASP A 87 -10.05 -4.94 -8.46
C ASP A 87 -10.25 -3.67 -7.62
N ALA A 88 -9.62 -2.59 -8.03
CA ALA A 88 -9.77 -1.29 -7.39
C ALA A 88 -10.74 -0.44 -8.21
N TYR A 89 -11.75 0.10 -7.56
CA TYR A 89 -12.76 0.97 -8.18
C TYR A 89 -12.84 2.30 -7.46
N ASN A 90 -13.02 3.37 -8.23
CA ASN A 90 -13.35 4.69 -7.71
C ASN A 90 -14.48 5.31 -8.53
N GLU A 91 -15.59 5.67 -7.89
CA GLU A 91 -16.77 6.18 -8.52
C GLU A 91 -16.89 7.70 -8.37
N LEU A 92 -17.00 8.38 -9.49
CA LEU A 92 -17.28 9.81 -9.60
C LEU A 92 -18.78 10.02 -9.85
N ARG A 93 -19.40 10.96 -9.15
CA ARG A 93 -20.82 11.30 -9.31
C ARG A 93 -21.00 12.77 -9.61
N ILE A 94 -21.68 13.05 -10.71
CA ILE A 94 -21.99 14.43 -11.14
C ILE A 94 -23.52 14.58 -11.26
N SER A 95 -24.10 15.55 -10.56
CA SER A 95 -25.54 15.78 -10.66
C SER A 95 -25.92 16.43 -12.00
N ASN A 96 -27.03 16.01 -12.59
CA ASN A 96 -27.54 16.63 -13.80
C ASN A 96 -27.84 18.13 -13.61
N LYS A 97 -28.21 18.54 -12.39
CA LYS A 97 -28.39 19.95 -12.04
C LYS A 97 -27.09 20.74 -12.14
N ALA A 98 -25.98 20.18 -11.66
CA ALA A 98 -24.67 20.83 -11.78
C ALA A 98 -24.26 21.00 -13.25
N ILE A 99 -24.50 19.98 -14.09
CA ILE A 99 -24.24 20.05 -15.54
C ILE A 99 -25.09 21.13 -16.20
N GLN A 100 -26.37 21.26 -15.82
CA GLN A 100 -27.27 22.25 -16.42
C GLN A 100 -26.99 23.69 -15.96
N LEU A 101 -26.66 23.89 -14.69
CA LEU A 101 -26.27 25.20 -14.14
C LEU A 101 -24.94 25.67 -14.69
N GLY A 102 -24.00 24.76 -14.90
CA GLY A 102 -22.69 25.04 -15.51
C GLY A 102 -22.75 25.52 -16.96
N ARG A 103 -23.91 25.41 -17.64
CA ARG A 103 -24.11 25.95 -18.97
C ARG A 103 -24.09 27.48 -19.00
N SER A 104 -24.57 28.11 -17.94
CA SER A 104 -24.57 29.59 -17.82
C SER A 104 -23.22 30.12 -17.27
N ALA A 105 -22.41 29.25 -16.63
CA ALA A 105 -21.13 29.59 -16.05
C ALA A 105 -20.12 28.44 -16.28
N LYS A 106 -19.53 28.37 -17.48
CA LYS A 106 -18.60 27.30 -17.88
C LYS A 106 -17.42 27.11 -16.92
N SER A 107 -16.89 28.20 -16.35
CA SER A 107 -15.80 28.16 -15.37
C SER A 107 -16.22 27.42 -14.10
N ALA A 108 -17.37 27.75 -13.52
CA ALA A 108 -17.84 27.13 -12.28
C ALA A 108 -18.11 25.61 -12.42
N MET A 109 -18.51 25.16 -13.59
CA MET A 109 -18.73 23.73 -13.86
C MET A 109 -17.39 22.98 -14.01
N ILE A 110 -16.43 23.58 -14.71
CA ILE A 110 -15.09 23.00 -14.87
C ILE A 110 -14.42 22.93 -13.49
N ASP A 111 -14.55 23.96 -12.68
CA ASP A 111 -14.00 24.01 -11.33
C ASP A 111 -14.61 22.93 -10.43
N ALA A 112 -15.95 22.74 -10.45
CA ALA A 112 -16.62 21.70 -9.67
C ALA A 112 -16.25 20.27 -10.10
N VAL A 113 -16.08 20.04 -11.41
CA VAL A 113 -15.62 18.73 -11.92
C VAL A 113 -14.16 18.52 -11.54
N LYS A 114 -13.34 19.55 -11.60
CA LYS A 114 -11.93 19.49 -11.19
C LYS A 114 -11.79 19.17 -9.71
N ASP A 115 -12.53 19.83 -8.84
CA ASP A 115 -12.51 19.58 -7.39
C ASP A 115 -12.89 18.12 -7.08
N GLU A 116 -13.91 17.57 -7.74
CA GLU A 116 -14.32 16.16 -7.57
C GLU A 116 -13.24 15.19 -8.07
N MET A 117 -12.51 15.57 -9.13
CA MET A 117 -11.42 14.77 -9.67
C MET A 117 -10.19 14.80 -8.76
N ASP A 118 -9.86 15.96 -8.21
CA ASP A 118 -8.74 16.10 -7.27
C ASP A 118 -9.04 15.32 -5.98
N ALA A 119 -10.27 15.38 -5.44
CA ALA A 119 -10.69 14.56 -4.31
C ALA A 119 -10.64 13.05 -4.61
N SER A 120 -11.05 12.66 -5.81
CA SER A 120 -10.95 11.28 -6.29
C SER A 120 -9.49 10.80 -6.36
N TYR A 121 -8.60 11.65 -6.86
CA TYR A 121 -7.17 11.37 -6.92
C TYR A 121 -6.57 11.19 -5.52
N GLU A 122 -6.84 12.09 -4.60
CA GLU A 122 -6.38 11.99 -3.22
C GLU A 122 -6.85 10.71 -2.54
N ALA A 123 -8.13 10.35 -2.72
CA ALA A 123 -8.69 9.10 -2.21
C ALA A 123 -8.02 7.86 -2.80
N CYS A 124 -7.73 7.85 -4.12
CA CYS A 124 -7.00 6.77 -4.77
C CYS A 124 -5.56 6.67 -4.26
N ALA A 125 -4.84 7.80 -4.18
CA ALA A 125 -3.45 7.85 -3.72
C ALA A 125 -3.32 7.34 -2.28
N TRP A 126 -4.22 7.80 -1.40
CA TRP A 126 -4.28 7.32 -0.03
C TRP A 126 -4.50 5.81 0.07
N ASN A 127 -5.55 5.31 -0.59
CA ASN A 127 -5.91 3.89 -0.49
C ASN A 127 -4.86 2.98 -1.13
N VAL A 128 -4.29 3.35 -2.28
CA VAL A 128 -3.20 2.59 -2.92
C VAL A 128 -1.96 2.59 -2.03
N GLY A 129 -1.56 3.77 -1.49
CA GLY A 129 -0.45 3.87 -0.55
C GLY A 129 -0.64 2.94 0.65
N ARG A 130 -1.80 3.02 1.30
CA ARG A 130 -2.14 2.16 2.44
C ARG A 130 -2.13 0.66 2.09
N MET A 131 -2.73 0.28 0.96
CA MET A 131 -2.81 -1.11 0.53
C MET A 131 -1.44 -1.73 0.24
N LEU A 132 -0.47 -0.96 -0.26
CA LEU A 132 0.91 -1.43 -0.48
C LEU A 132 1.58 -1.88 0.82
N PHE A 133 1.23 -1.28 1.95
CA PHE A 133 1.74 -1.62 3.28
C PHE A 133 0.82 -2.56 4.07
N GLY A 134 -0.39 -2.81 3.56
CA GLY A 134 -1.39 -3.69 4.15
C GLY A 134 -1.02 -5.17 4.06
N ASN A 135 -1.82 -5.99 4.73
CA ASN A 135 -1.70 -7.45 4.70
C ASN A 135 -2.77 -8.15 3.84
N GLY A 136 -3.47 -7.41 2.98
CA GLY A 136 -4.52 -7.92 2.09
C GLY A 136 -5.89 -8.11 2.75
N SER A 137 -5.99 -7.99 4.07
CA SER A 137 -7.28 -8.13 4.77
C SER A 137 -8.20 -6.93 4.62
N GLY A 138 -7.67 -5.74 4.32
CA GLY A 138 -8.42 -4.48 4.27
C GLY A 138 -8.76 -3.89 5.63
N LYS A 139 -8.24 -4.45 6.71
CA LYS A 139 -8.47 -3.97 8.07
C LYS A 139 -7.82 -2.61 8.29
N LEU A 140 -8.61 -1.63 8.75
CA LEU A 140 -8.14 -0.29 9.08
C LEU A 140 -7.87 -0.14 10.58
N ALA A 141 -8.86 -0.48 11.40
CA ALA A 141 -8.78 -0.38 12.85
C ALA A 141 -9.74 -1.39 13.52
N THR A 142 -9.58 -1.51 14.83
CA THR A 142 -10.48 -2.32 15.67
C THR A 142 -11.14 -1.42 16.71
N ILE A 143 -12.46 -1.53 16.87
CA ILE A 143 -13.20 -0.82 17.92
C ILE A 143 -12.93 -1.51 19.25
N SER A 144 -12.38 -0.77 20.21
CA SER A 144 -11.89 -1.35 21.47
C SER A 144 -12.99 -1.78 22.42
N ALA A 145 -14.12 -1.05 22.44
CA ALA A 145 -15.20 -1.28 23.39
C ALA A 145 -16.54 -1.50 22.69
N ALA A 146 -17.32 -2.44 23.21
CA ALA A 146 -18.68 -2.67 22.73
C ALA A 146 -19.55 -1.41 22.87
N ALA A 147 -20.41 -1.19 21.90
CA ALA A 147 -21.48 -0.21 21.95
C ALA A 147 -22.81 -0.92 22.11
N THR A 148 -23.31 -1.01 23.35
CA THR A 148 -24.59 -1.65 23.69
C THR A 148 -25.81 -0.79 23.34
N SER A 149 -25.61 0.51 23.13
CA SER A 149 -26.59 1.47 22.61
C SER A 149 -26.03 2.13 21.33
N ALA A 150 -26.91 2.55 20.42
CA ALA A 150 -26.51 3.18 19.19
C ALA A 150 -25.79 4.52 19.48
N LYS A 151 -24.53 4.62 19.09
CA LYS A 151 -23.71 5.83 19.20
C LYS A 151 -22.93 6.08 17.92
N ALA A 152 -22.57 7.34 17.66
CA ALA A 152 -21.80 7.75 16.50
C ALA A 152 -20.28 7.72 16.76
N SER A 153 -19.85 7.87 18.02
CA SER A 153 -18.43 7.95 18.37
C SER A 153 -17.96 6.66 19.03
N HIS A 154 -16.86 6.12 18.53
CA HIS A 154 -16.27 4.86 18.98
C HIS A 154 -14.77 5.00 19.19
N VAL A 155 -14.25 4.42 20.28
CA VAL A 155 -12.82 4.35 20.56
C VAL A 155 -12.21 3.19 19.79
N VAL A 156 -11.11 3.45 19.08
CA VAL A 156 -10.38 2.46 18.28
C VAL A 156 -8.98 2.20 18.85
N ASN A 157 -8.39 1.09 18.46
CA ASN A 157 -7.02 0.73 18.85
C ASN A 157 -5.97 1.65 18.21
N ASP A 158 -6.18 2.03 16.95
CA ASP A 158 -5.27 2.83 16.16
C ASP A 158 -6.03 3.69 15.15
N THR A 159 -5.53 4.87 14.86
CA THR A 159 -6.11 5.83 13.90
C THR A 159 -5.23 6.06 12.67
N SER A 160 -4.07 5.39 12.57
CA SER A 160 -3.05 5.62 11.51
C SER A 160 -3.57 5.38 10.10
N TYR A 161 -4.50 4.42 9.94
CA TYR A 161 -5.09 4.08 8.64
C TYR A 161 -6.47 4.71 8.42
N LEU A 162 -6.88 5.62 9.26
CA LEU A 162 -8.18 6.29 9.17
C LEU A 162 -8.01 7.71 8.66
N MET A 163 -8.95 8.15 7.83
CA MET A 163 -9.03 9.51 7.31
C MET A 163 -10.47 9.99 7.33
N GLU A 164 -10.66 11.28 7.58
CA GLU A 164 -11.97 11.91 7.52
C GLU A 164 -12.51 11.85 6.09
N GLY A 165 -13.82 11.64 5.95
CA GLY A 165 -14.46 11.46 4.66
C GLY A 165 -14.47 10.02 4.14
N LEU A 166 -13.65 9.11 4.70
CA LEU A 166 -13.59 7.71 4.26
C LEU A 166 -14.90 6.98 4.55
N THR A 167 -15.42 6.26 3.57
CA THR A 167 -16.60 5.40 3.73
C THR A 167 -16.15 3.99 4.14
N CYS A 168 -16.72 3.49 5.22
CA CYS A 168 -16.30 2.26 5.89
C CYS A 168 -17.45 1.28 6.07
N ASP A 169 -17.10 0.01 6.18
CA ASP A 169 -17.96 -1.07 6.63
C ASP A 169 -17.47 -1.58 7.99
N ILE A 170 -18.38 -1.76 8.92
CA ILE A 170 -18.11 -2.26 10.27
C ILE A 170 -18.54 -3.70 10.35
N TYR A 171 -17.60 -4.57 10.73
CA TYR A 171 -17.84 -6.00 10.92
C TYR A 171 -17.63 -6.39 12.37
N GLU A 172 -18.51 -7.23 12.89
CA GLU A 172 -18.33 -7.89 14.18
C GLU A 172 -17.08 -8.80 14.16
N SER A 173 -16.53 -9.10 15.32
CA SER A 173 -15.40 -10.03 15.46
C SER A 173 -15.69 -11.42 14.86
N GLY A 174 -16.95 -11.82 14.80
CA GLY A 174 -17.42 -13.04 14.14
C GLY A 174 -17.59 -12.95 12.63
N GLY A 175 -17.31 -11.79 12.02
CA GLY A 175 -17.34 -11.59 10.56
C GLY A 175 -18.70 -11.18 9.98
N THR A 176 -19.74 -11.00 10.79
CA THR A 176 -21.03 -10.46 10.35
C THR A 176 -20.97 -8.94 10.24
N VAL A 177 -21.73 -8.35 9.32
CA VAL A 177 -21.80 -6.91 9.15
C VAL A 177 -22.62 -6.28 10.28
N ALA A 178 -21.99 -5.43 11.09
CA ALA A 178 -22.69 -4.62 12.08
C ALA A 178 -23.35 -3.39 11.42
N LYS A 179 -22.59 -2.72 10.53
CA LYS A 179 -23.08 -1.58 9.77
C LYS A 179 -22.25 -1.41 8.49
N ALA A 180 -22.89 -1.16 7.38
CA ALA A 180 -22.22 -0.91 6.11
C ALA A 180 -22.41 0.54 5.65
N GLY A 181 -21.44 1.06 4.89
CA GLY A 181 -21.51 2.34 4.21
C GLY A 181 -21.59 3.54 5.14
N VAL A 182 -20.86 3.52 6.27
CA VAL A 182 -20.77 4.65 7.20
C VAL A 182 -19.57 5.53 6.87
N GLN A 183 -19.74 6.85 6.91
CA GLN A 183 -18.68 7.80 6.65
C GLN A 183 -18.05 8.33 7.93
N ILE A 184 -16.73 8.43 7.95
CA ILE A 184 -15.99 9.05 9.05
C ILE A 184 -16.14 10.56 8.95
N LYS A 185 -16.68 11.19 10.00
CA LYS A 185 -16.87 12.65 10.08
C LYS A 185 -15.71 13.37 10.75
N ALA A 186 -15.18 12.78 11.81
CA ALA A 186 -14.10 13.37 12.59
C ALA A 186 -13.29 12.31 13.30
N ILE A 187 -11.99 12.57 13.47
CA ILE A 187 -11.05 11.70 14.15
C ILE A 187 -10.33 12.50 15.22
N ASP A 188 -10.40 12.07 16.47
CA ASP A 188 -9.55 12.56 17.54
C ASP A 188 -8.40 11.57 17.74
N HIS A 189 -7.22 11.92 17.25
CA HIS A 189 -6.02 11.10 17.34
C HIS A 189 -5.50 10.97 18.78
N SER A 190 -5.76 11.95 19.64
CA SER A 190 -5.29 11.95 21.03
C SER A 190 -6.04 10.94 21.89
N THR A 191 -7.37 10.89 21.76
CA THR A 191 -8.24 9.94 22.46
C THR A 191 -8.51 8.68 21.65
N LYS A 192 -8.00 8.59 20.41
CA LYS A 192 -8.28 7.51 19.44
C LYS A 192 -9.78 7.30 19.22
N THR A 193 -10.53 8.40 19.15
CA THR A 193 -11.98 8.36 18.98
C THR A 193 -12.36 8.74 17.55
N VAL A 194 -13.17 7.90 16.92
CA VAL A 194 -13.69 8.11 15.57
C VAL A 194 -15.19 8.37 15.66
N THR A 195 -15.63 9.44 15.01
CA THR A 195 -17.05 9.83 14.92
C THR A 195 -17.55 9.61 13.51
N PHE A 196 -18.62 8.83 13.39
CA PHE A 196 -19.27 8.52 12.11
C PHE A 196 -20.49 9.39 11.84
N ASP A 197 -20.95 9.40 10.62
CA ASP A 197 -22.14 10.13 10.15
C ASP A 197 -23.45 9.54 10.70
N THR A 198 -23.47 8.26 11.00
CA THR A 198 -24.62 7.51 11.52
C THR A 198 -24.30 6.79 12.82
N THR A 199 -25.34 6.57 13.62
CA THR A 199 -25.21 5.78 14.86
C THR A 199 -25.38 4.28 14.57
N PHE A 200 -24.62 3.46 15.28
CA PHE A 200 -24.75 2.00 15.20
C PHE A 200 -24.36 1.32 16.52
N ILE A 201 -24.76 0.04 16.62
CA ILE A 201 -24.40 -0.85 17.72
C ILE A 201 -23.34 -1.81 17.18
N CYS A 202 -22.32 -2.11 17.99
CA CYS A 202 -21.31 -3.10 17.65
C CYS A 202 -20.76 -3.78 18.91
N GLY A 203 -20.29 -5.01 18.75
CA GLY A 203 -19.57 -5.75 19.80
C GLY A 203 -18.17 -5.19 20.04
N ALA A 204 -17.53 -5.66 21.11
CA ALA A 204 -16.11 -5.41 21.33
C ALA A 204 -15.28 -6.11 20.24
N ASN A 205 -14.17 -5.49 19.88
CA ASN A 205 -13.29 -5.95 18.80
C ASN A 205 -13.94 -5.99 17.41
N ALA A 206 -15.01 -5.22 17.19
CA ALA A 206 -15.54 -4.99 15.84
C ALA A 206 -14.46 -4.31 14.97
N VAL A 207 -14.39 -4.68 13.71
CA VAL A 207 -13.32 -4.27 12.79
C VAL A 207 -13.87 -3.31 11.74
N ILE A 208 -13.13 -2.25 11.51
CA ILE A 208 -13.41 -1.24 10.48
C ILE A 208 -12.65 -1.60 9.21
N TYR A 209 -13.35 -1.67 8.09
CA TYR A 209 -12.80 -1.88 6.75
C TYR A 209 -13.18 -0.72 5.83
N THR A 210 -12.38 -0.47 4.80
CA THR A 210 -12.86 0.36 3.69
C THR A 210 -14.09 -0.32 3.06
N GLN A 211 -15.04 0.44 2.57
CA GLN A 211 -16.27 -0.10 1.98
C GLN A 211 -15.96 -1.18 0.94
N ASN A 212 -16.61 -2.35 1.09
CA ASN A 212 -16.48 -3.52 0.22
C ASN A 212 -15.06 -4.14 0.12
N SER A 213 -14.08 -3.70 0.93
CA SER A 213 -12.66 -4.10 0.78
C SER A 213 -12.23 -5.27 1.67
N LYS A 214 -13.12 -5.81 2.52
CA LYS A 214 -12.78 -6.92 3.41
C LYS A 214 -12.24 -8.12 2.63
N ASP A 215 -10.99 -8.55 2.93
CA ASP A 215 -10.27 -9.66 2.30
C ASP A 215 -10.12 -9.54 0.77
N ARG A 216 -10.19 -8.31 0.23
CA ARG A 216 -10.14 -8.03 -1.21
C ARG A 216 -9.01 -7.09 -1.62
N GLU A 217 -8.16 -6.70 -0.70
CA GLU A 217 -7.02 -5.83 -0.99
C GLU A 217 -5.81 -6.61 -1.52
N ILE A 218 -4.86 -5.89 -2.12
CA ILE A 218 -3.63 -6.47 -2.67
C ILE A 218 -2.77 -7.11 -1.58
N THR A 219 -1.91 -8.04 -1.99
CA THR A 219 -0.92 -8.67 -1.13
C THR A 219 0.24 -7.69 -0.86
N GLY A 220 0.03 -6.77 0.09
CA GLY A 220 1.01 -5.74 0.41
C GLY A 220 2.18 -6.25 1.26
N LEU A 221 3.09 -5.33 1.61
CA LEU A 221 4.26 -5.61 2.44
C LEU A 221 3.89 -6.24 3.79
N GLY A 222 2.80 -5.82 4.40
CA GLY A 222 2.31 -6.39 5.66
C GLY A 222 2.12 -7.91 5.60
N THR A 223 1.76 -8.47 4.46
CA THR A 223 1.65 -9.94 4.30
C THR A 223 2.99 -10.64 4.48
N ILE A 224 4.10 -9.99 4.10
CA ILE A 224 5.46 -10.55 4.24
C ILE A 224 5.87 -10.53 5.72
N TYR A 225 5.68 -9.39 6.38
CA TYR A 225 6.19 -9.12 7.73
C TYR A 225 5.29 -9.65 8.85
N ASP A 226 3.97 -9.76 8.61
CA ASP A 226 3.03 -10.27 9.60
C ASP A 226 3.23 -11.78 9.83
N SER A 227 3.58 -12.12 11.07
CA SER A 227 3.76 -13.51 11.49
C SER A 227 2.45 -14.29 11.61
N ALA A 228 1.31 -13.60 11.75
CA ALA A 228 0.00 -14.22 11.77
C ALA A 228 -0.42 -14.75 10.38
N ILE A 229 0.13 -14.18 9.31
CA ILE A 229 -0.11 -14.65 7.95
C ILE A 229 0.76 -15.90 7.68
N THR A 230 0.12 -17.03 7.57
CA THR A 230 0.79 -18.35 7.41
C THR A 230 1.13 -18.71 5.98
N SER A 231 0.47 -18.08 4.99
CA SER A 231 0.69 -18.36 3.56
C SER A 231 0.80 -17.08 2.74
N ILE A 232 1.62 -17.12 1.69
CA ILE A 232 1.79 -16.05 0.71
C ILE A 232 1.94 -16.65 -0.68
N TYR A 233 1.27 -16.09 -1.68
CA TYR A 233 1.28 -16.55 -3.08
C TYR A 233 1.01 -18.05 -3.26
N GLY A 234 0.14 -18.63 -2.41
CA GLY A 234 -0.24 -20.04 -2.46
C GLY A 234 0.74 -21.00 -1.78
N LEU A 235 1.82 -20.50 -1.17
CA LEU A 235 2.78 -21.29 -0.41
C LEU A 235 2.72 -21.00 1.08
N THR A 236 2.86 -22.04 1.91
CA THR A 236 2.94 -21.89 3.37
C THR A 236 4.31 -21.43 3.80
N LYS A 237 4.38 -20.45 4.71
CA LYS A 237 5.64 -19.96 5.29
C LYS A 237 6.33 -21.00 6.18
N ALA A 238 5.60 -22.00 6.68
CA ALA A 238 6.17 -23.08 7.50
C ALA A 238 7.07 -24.00 6.66
N ASP A 239 6.54 -24.47 5.52
CA ASP A 239 7.24 -25.38 4.64
C ASP A 239 8.29 -24.68 3.75
N ASN A 240 8.17 -23.36 3.64
CA ASN A 240 9.04 -22.51 2.81
C ASN A 240 9.71 -21.41 3.63
N PRO A 241 10.77 -21.72 4.42
CA PRO A 241 11.44 -20.73 5.26
C PRO A 241 12.03 -19.54 4.50
N TRP A 242 12.29 -19.69 3.21
CA TRP A 242 12.78 -18.64 2.33
C TRP A 242 11.75 -17.51 2.07
N LEU A 243 10.45 -17.75 2.40
CA LEU A 243 9.40 -16.72 2.34
C LEU A 243 9.39 -15.81 3.57
N LYS A 244 10.11 -16.16 4.65
CA LYS A 244 10.13 -15.39 5.89
C LYS A 244 11.20 -14.31 5.84
N PRO A 245 10.88 -13.05 6.20
CA PRO A 245 11.87 -11.99 6.35
C PRO A 245 12.80 -12.29 7.53
N LEU A 246 13.98 -11.69 7.52
CA LEU A 246 14.88 -11.69 8.66
C LEU A 246 14.39 -10.68 9.69
N LYS A 247 14.31 -11.07 10.97
CA LYS A 247 13.79 -10.25 12.06
C LYS A 247 14.87 -9.90 13.05
N TYR A 248 14.93 -8.62 13.40
CA TYR A 248 15.83 -8.05 14.41
C TYR A 248 15.00 -7.23 15.39
N SER A 249 15.49 -7.05 16.60
CA SER A 249 14.84 -6.20 17.58
C SER A 249 15.87 -5.53 18.49
N TYR A 250 15.52 -4.36 19.01
CA TYR A 250 16.19 -3.70 20.10
C TYR A 250 15.17 -3.39 21.21
N THR A 251 15.63 -3.27 22.43
CA THR A 251 14.75 -3.14 23.59
C THR A 251 14.96 -1.78 24.26
N VAL A 252 13.85 -1.10 24.57
CA VAL A 252 13.82 0.13 25.34
C VAL A 252 13.20 -0.20 26.70
N THR A 253 13.99 -0.05 27.76
CA THR A 253 13.53 -0.21 29.14
C THR A 253 13.56 1.14 29.84
N ALA A 254 12.96 1.23 31.03
CA ALA A 254 13.02 2.44 31.86
C ALA A 254 14.46 2.80 32.29
N GLU A 255 15.34 1.80 32.42
CA GLU A 255 16.71 1.97 32.89
C GLU A 255 17.73 2.10 31.75
N LYS A 256 17.47 1.48 30.59
CA LYS A 256 18.33 1.47 29.42
C LYS A 256 17.54 1.64 28.15
N THR A 257 17.84 2.68 27.41
CA THR A 257 17.34 2.86 26.04
C THR A 257 18.40 2.31 25.08
N GLU A 258 18.11 1.16 24.46
CA GLU A 258 18.84 0.74 23.28
C GLU A 258 18.32 1.56 22.09
N GLU A 259 19.23 1.94 21.23
CA GLU A 259 18.89 2.75 20.04
C GLU A 259 19.06 1.87 18.79
N PRO A 260 18.32 2.13 17.71
CA PRO A 260 18.53 1.45 16.45
C PRO A 260 19.82 1.96 15.81
N ASP A 261 20.96 1.49 16.32
CA ASP A 261 22.29 1.90 15.91
C ASP A 261 22.63 1.43 14.47
N ASP A 262 23.66 2.03 13.92
CA ASP A 262 24.17 1.68 12.60
C ASP A 262 24.71 0.24 12.57
N VAL A 263 25.16 -0.29 13.69
CA VAL A 263 25.66 -1.67 13.82
C VAL A 263 24.51 -2.66 13.60
N LEU A 264 23.35 -2.44 14.23
CA LEU A 264 22.16 -3.28 14.05
C LEU A 264 21.66 -3.25 12.63
N ILE A 265 21.57 -2.04 12.05
CA ILE A 265 21.10 -1.86 10.68
C ILE A 265 22.06 -2.51 9.68
N ASN A 266 23.37 -2.27 9.83
CA ASN A 266 24.39 -2.86 8.98
C ASN A 266 24.41 -4.38 9.10
N LYS A 267 24.26 -4.93 10.31
CA LYS A 267 24.15 -6.37 10.52
C LYS A 267 22.93 -6.96 9.80
N ALA A 268 21.78 -6.31 9.89
CA ALA A 268 20.57 -6.76 9.23
C ALA A 268 20.73 -6.78 7.69
N ILE A 269 21.34 -5.73 7.12
CA ILE A 269 21.65 -5.65 5.68
C ILE A 269 22.64 -6.74 5.28
N GLN A 270 23.73 -6.92 6.05
CA GLN A 270 24.76 -7.93 5.80
C GLN A 270 24.20 -9.35 5.83
N ASP A 271 23.36 -9.66 6.82
CA ASP A 271 22.74 -10.98 6.94
C ASP A 271 21.76 -11.25 5.80
N SER A 272 20.99 -10.25 5.36
CA SER A 272 20.15 -10.38 4.16
C SER A 272 20.98 -10.70 2.92
N GLU A 273 22.11 -10.00 2.72
CA GLU A 273 23.00 -10.25 1.59
C GLU A 273 23.63 -11.65 1.65
N ARG A 274 24.19 -12.01 2.82
CA ARG A 274 24.91 -13.27 3.00
C ARG A 274 24.00 -14.50 2.98
N MET A 275 22.84 -14.42 3.67
CA MET A 275 21.96 -15.58 3.86
C MET A 275 20.92 -15.71 2.75
N ARG A 276 20.46 -14.57 2.19
CA ARG A 276 19.31 -14.52 1.27
C ARG A 276 19.65 -13.89 -0.08
N ARG A 277 20.87 -13.37 -0.26
CA ARG A 277 21.32 -12.63 -1.47
C ARG A 277 20.46 -11.40 -1.75
N GLY A 278 19.87 -10.82 -0.72
CA GLY A 278 19.11 -9.59 -0.79
C GLY A 278 20.04 -8.40 -0.98
N LYS A 279 19.60 -7.43 -1.75
CA LYS A 279 20.30 -6.17 -1.93
C LYS A 279 19.40 -5.06 -1.42
N ILE A 280 19.31 -4.96 -0.09
CA ILE A 280 18.50 -3.91 0.54
C ILE A 280 18.95 -2.55 0.04
N ASP A 281 18.05 -1.79 -0.53
CA ASP A 281 18.26 -0.44 -1.05
C ASP A 281 17.32 0.59 -0.42
N LEU A 282 16.30 0.12 0.33
CA LEU A 282 15.31 0.97 0.94
C LEU A 282 14.92 0.45 2.32
N ILE A 283 14.96 1.34 3.33
CA ILE A 283 14.48 1.08 4.68
C ILE A 283 13.40 2.11 5.02
N MET A 284 12.22 1.61 5.34
CA MET A 284 11.04 2.39 5.71
C MET A 284 10.79 2.23 7.20
N MET A 285 10.82 3.33 7.94
CA MET A 285 10.68 3.34 9.40
C MET A 285 9.35 3.98 9.79
N GLY A 286 8.69 3.39 10.79
CA GLY A 286 7.56 4.04 11.45
C GLY A 286 8.03 5.17 12.38
N ASP A 287 7.10 6.06 12.73
CA ASP A 287 7.39 7.35 13.39
C ASP A 287 8.25 7.23 14.66
N THR A 288 7.93 6.28 15.54
CA THR A 288 8.66 6.12 16.82
C THR A 288 10.09 5.63 16.57
N LEU A 289 10.24 4.59 15.72
CA LEU A 289 11.55 4.03 15.42
C LEU A 289 12.41 5.03 14.64
N TYR A 290 11.82 5.81 13.73
CA TYR A 290 12.53 6.87 13.01
C TYR A 290 13.01 7.98 13.95
N SER A 291 12.22 8.35 14.96
CA SER A 291 12.60 9.32 15.97
C SER A 291 13.77 8.81 16.84
N ASP A 292 13.74 7.54 17.24
CA ASP A 292 14.85 6.90 17.96
C ASP A 292 16.13 6.90 17.11
N PHE A 293 16.01 6.59 15.82
CA PHE A 293 17.14 6.62 14.89
C PHE A 293 17.73 8.02 14.72
N LEU A 294 16.89 9.05 14.61
CA LEU A 294 17.36 10.44 14.56
C LEU A 294 18.06 10.86 15.84
N ASN A 295 17.60 10.42 17.01
CA ASN A 295 18.25 10.69 18.29
C ASN A 295 19.63 10.02 18.36
N TYR A 296 19.73 8.75 17.90
CA TYR A 296 21.01 8.07 17.76
C TYR A 296 22.00 8.84 16.88
N LEU A 297 21.56 9.28 15.69
CA LEU A 297 22.41 10.05 14.78
C LEU A 297 22.89 11.38 15.40
N LYS A 298 22.05 12.05 16.18
CA LYS A 298 22.42 13.27 16.91
C LYS A 298 23.43 12.98 18.02
N SER A 299 23.23 11.91 18.79
CA SER A 299 24.08 11.54 19.92
C SER A 299 25.49 11.11 19.46
N SER A 300 25.57 10.43 18.31
CA SER A 300 26.81 9.90 17.73
C SER A 300 27.65 10.93 16.96
N ASN A 301 27.22 12.20 16.87
CA ASN A 301 27.83 13.24 16.04
C ASN A 301 28.07 12.83 14.57
N THR A 302 27.30 11.87 14.08
CA THR A 302 27.46 11.35 12.73
C THR A 302 26.92 12.37 11.72
N GLN A 303 27.77 12.79 10.78
CA GLN A 303 27.34 13.62 9.66
C GLN A 303 26.63 12.73 8.65
N TYR A 304 25.35 13.01 8.40
CA TYR A 304 24.57 12.33 7.37
C TYR A 304 24.21 13.28 6.25
N VAL A 305 24.16 12.73 5.05
CA VAL A 305 23.78 13.47 3.86
C VAL A 305 22.28 13.32 3.68
N THR A 306 21.55 14.44 3.84
CA THR A 306 20.15 14.50 3.42
C THR A 306 20.09 14.65 1.91
N ASN A 307 19.43 13.73 1.25
CA ASN A 307 19.20 13.84 -0.18
C ASN A 307 17.79 14.38 -0.46
N ASN A 308 17.72 15.62 -0.93
CA ASN A 308 16.47 16.30 -1.26
C ASN A 308 15.94 15.98 -2.67
N ASN A 309 16.46 14.95 -3.33
CA ASN A 309 16.18 14.69 -4.75
C ASN A 309 14.94 13.83 -5.02
N TYR A 310 14.09 13.61 -4.04
CA TYR A 310 12.81 12.95 -4.31
C TYR A 310 11.78 13.94 -4.83
N ARG A 311 11.05 13.55 -5.87
CA ARG A 311 9.83 14.26 -6.29
C ARG A 311 8.90 14.30 -5.09
N ASN A 312 8.21 15.42 -4.86
CA ASN A 312 7.23 15.66 -3.78
C ASN A 312 7.78 15.88 -2.36
N GLY A 313 9.04 16.33 -2.22
CA GLY A 313 9.53 16.85 -0.94
C GLY A 313 9.85 15.83 0.14
N PHE A 314 9.93 14.54 -0.20
CA PHE A 314 10.40 13.52 0.74
C PHE A 314 11.91 13.67 0.97
N ALA A 315 12.30 13.79 2.24
CA ALA A 315 13.71 13.74 2.65
C ALA A 315 14.07 12.32 3.06
N SER A 316 15.15 11.76 2.53
CA SER A 316 15.71 10.49 2.99
C SER A 316 17.10 10.70 3.57
N ILE A 317 17.44 9.87 4.54
CA ILE A 317 18.80 9.76 5.07
C ILE A 317 19.47 8.62 4.32
N LYS A 318 20.67 8.84 3.82
CA LYS A 318 21.44 7.79 3.15
C LYS A 318 22.42 7.15 4.12
N ILE A 319 22.34 5.84 4.24
CA ILE A 319 23.35 5.02 4.90
C ILE A 319 24.20 4.37 3.81
N VAL A 320 25.51 4.50 3.91
CA VAL A 320 26.45 3.84 2.99
C VAL A 320 26.83 2.48 3.56
N TYR A 321 26.55 1.42 2.83
CA TYR A 321 26.94 0.07 3.12
C TYR A 321 27.81 -0.50 1.99
N GLY A 322 29.10 -0.65 2.24
CA GLY A 322 30.07 -1.03 1.19
C GLY A 322 30.04 -0.02 0.03
N ASN A 323 29.69 -0.49 -1.16
CA ASN A 323 29.59 0.35 -2.37
C ASN A 323 28.12 0.74 -2.69
N ARG A 324 27.22 0.57 -1.75
CA ARG A 324 25.77 0.84 -1.98
C ARG A 324 25.25 1.90 -1.01
N GLU A 325 24.37 2.70 -1.52
CA GLU A 325 23.58 3.64 -0.73
C GLU A 325 22.23 3.01 -0.41
N VAL A 326 21.84 3.05 0.85
CA VAL A 326 20.55 2.59 1.35
C VAL A 326 19.78 3.82 1.79
N ASP A 327 18.62 4.04 1.19
CA ASP A 327 17.75 5.15 1.56
C ASP A 327 16.91 4.79 2.78
N VAL A 328 16.94 5.64 3.79
CA VAL A 328 16.13 5.51 5.00
C VAL A 328 15.19 6.70 5.10
N TYR A 329 13.90 6.43 5.26
CA TYR A 329 12.90 7.48 5.41
C TYR A 329 11.77 7.07 6.35
N ASN A 330 11.04 8.08 6.84
CA ASN A 330 9.84 7.84 7.63
C ASN A 330 8.67 7.54 6.71
N GLU A 331 7.98 6.41 6.95
CA GLU A 331 6.79 6.00 6.20
C GLU A 331 5.60 5.82 7.13
N ARG A 332 4.59 6.65 6.94
CA ARG A 332 3.39 6.69 7.79
C ARG A 332 2.57 5.39 7.83
N PHE A 333 2.69 4.56 6.79
CA PHE A 333 1.95 3.30 6.71
C PHE A 333 2.69 2.12 7.35
N VAL A 334 3.93 2.31 7.79
CA VAL A 334 4.68 1.32 8.58
C VAL A 334 4.29 1.48 10.05
N PRO A 335 4.06 0.38 10.79
CA PRO A 335 3.77 0.47 12.23
C PRO A 335 4.84 1.27 12.97
N ALA A 336 4.44 2.15 13.90
CA ALA A 336 5.31 3.13 14.55
C ALA A 336 6.58 2.52 15.20
N SER A 337 6.46 1.30 15.74
CA SER A 337 7.55 0.58 16.40
C SER A 337 8.38 -0.31 15.48
N LYS A 338 8.17 -0.25 14.15
CA LYS A 338 8.81 -1.14 13.20
C LYS A 338 9.56 -0.40 12.11
N ALA A 339 10.55 -1.06 11.54
CA ALA A 339 11.19 -0.67 10.29
C ALA A 339 11.22 -1.87 9.34
N TRP A 340 10.94 -1.61 8.08
CA TRP A 340 10.94 -2.60 7.02
C TRP A 340 12.00 -2.26 5.97
N GLY A 341 12.97 -3.14 5.81
CA GLY A 341 13.98 -3.01 4.76
C GLY A 341 13.67 -3.95 3.62
N VAL A 342 13.73 -3.42 2.40
CA VAL A 342 13.35 -4.11 1.18
C VAL A 342 14.44 -4.01 0.11
N ASP A 343 14.52 -5.03 -0.71
CA ASP A 343 15.22 -5.02 -2.00
C ASP A 343 14.18 -4.70 -3.08
N THR A 344 14.12 -3.44 -3.50
CA THR A 344 13.08 -2.99 -4.45
C THR A 344 13.12 -3.72 -5.78
N SER A 345 14.27 -4.30 -6.16
CA SER A 345 14.40 -5.09 -7.39
C SER A 345 13.60 -6.41 -7.38
N GLN A 346 13.24 -6.89 -6.18
CA GLN A 346 12.42 -8.09 -6.03
C GLN A 346 10.92 -7.83 -6.15
N PHE A 347 10.54 -6.55 -6.13
CA PHE A 347 9.13 -6.15 -6.16
C PHE A 347 8.71 -5.69 -7.54
N GLU A 348 7.50 -6.06 -7.90
CA GLU A 348 6.87 -5.66 -9.16
C GLU A 348 5.37 -5.44 -8.90
N LEU A 349 4.88 -4.22 -9.16
CA LEU A 349 3.45 -3.96 -9.19
C LEU A 349 2.94 -4.26 -10.59
N ARG A 350 2.12 -5.29 -10.72
CA ARG A 350 1.42 -5.61 -11.96
C ARG A 350 0.06 -4.95 -11.96
N GLN A 351 -0.23 -4.20 -12.99
CA GLN A 351 -1.47 -3.46 -13.11
C GLN A 351 -1.88 -3.26 -14.57
N THR A 352 -3.18 -3.06 -14.81
CA THR A 352 -3.69 -2.60 -16.11
C THR A 352 -3.51 -1.11 -16.31
N GLY A 353 -3.35 -0.36 -15.22
CA GLY A 353 -3.46 1.09 -15.18
C GLY A 353 -4.90 1.51 -14.89
N TRP A 354 -5.06 2.78 -14.48
CA TRP A 354 -6.38 3.34 -14.22
C TRP A 354 -7.07 3.68 -15.55
N GLU A 355 -8.28 3.16 -15.74
CA GLU A 355 -9.09 3.40 -16.90
C GLU A 355 -10.54 3.66 -16.50
N PHE A 356 -11.24 4.52 -17.25
CA PHE A 356 -12.68 4.70 -17.10
C PHE A 356 -13.40 3.51 -17.72
N MET A 357 -14.30 2.92 -16.95
CA MET A 357 -15.18 1.86 -17.46
C MET A 357 -16.11 2.43 -18.53
N ALA A 358 -16.00 1.90 -19.76
CA ALA A 358 -16.90 2.25 -20.85
C ALA A 358 -18.27 1.56 -20.65
N TYR A 359 -19.36 2.32 -20.81
CA TYR A 359 -20.71 1.80 -20.82
C TYR A 359 -21.20 1.51 -22.25
N GLN A 360 -22.32 0.82 -22.37
CA GLN A 360 -22.95 0.56 -23.66
C GLN A 360 -23.18 1.88 -24.41
N GLY A 361 -22.61 1.98 -25.62
CA GLY A 361 -22.63 3.21 -26.42
C GLY A 361 -21.33 4.03 -26.40
N GLY A 362 -20.27 3.56 -25.71
CA GLY A 362 -18.92 4.15 -25.74
C GLY A 362 -18.74 5.37 -24.85
N GLY A 363 -19.73 5.74 -24.03
CA GLY A 363 -19.63 6.83 -23.06
C GLY A 363 -19.05 6.36 -21.73
N ILE A 364 -18.30 7.22 -21.03
CA ILE A 364 -17.81 6.96 -19.66
C ILE A 364 -18.85 7.33 -18.60
N PHE A 365 -19.82 8.17 -18.94
CA PHE A 365 -20.90 8.58 -18.04
C PHE A 365 -22.16 7.77 -18.24
N ASN A 366 -22.69 7.21 -17.15
CA ASN A 366 -23.97 6.53 -17.12
C ASN A 366 -24.93 7.24 -16.17
N LEU A 367 -26.18 7.43 -16.61
CA LEU A 367 -27.25 7.95 -15.75
C LEU A 367 -27.67 6.85 -14.77
N MET A 368 -27.63 7.16 -13.47
CA MET A 368 -28.08 6.22 -12.44
C MET A 368 -29.59 6.03 -12.53
N GLU A 369 -30.03 4.77 -12.53
CA GLU A 369 -31.45 4.43 -12.57
C GLU A 369 -32.23 5.07 -11.42
N GLY A 370 -33.33 5.73 -11.74
CA GLY A 370 -34.17 6.42 -10.75
C GLY A 370 -33.58 7.68 -10.13
N LYS A 371 -32.40 8.16 -10.60
CA LYS A 371 -31.73 9.35 -10.05
C LYS A 371 -31.29 10.30 -11.17
N SER A 372 -31.31 11.61 -10.91
CA SER A 372 -30.78 12.63 -11.82
C SER A 372 -29.31 12.88 -11.60
N VAL A 373 -28.51 11.80 -11.60
CA VAL A 373 -27.05 11.82 -11.31
C VAL A 373 -26.34 10.94 -12.34
N TYR A 374 -25.28 11.47 -12.93
CA TYR A 374 -24.38 10.70 -13.78
C TYR A 374 -23.24 10.14 -12.93
N ARG A 375 -22.84 8.91 -13.22
CA ARG A 375 -21.67 8.28 -12.62
C ARG A 375 -20.65 7.93 -13.69
N ALA A 376 -19.37 8.08 -13.36
CA ALA A 376 -18.25 7.50 -14.07
C ALA A 376 -17.45 6.65 -13.08
N CYS A 377 -16.96 5.52 -13.51
CA CYS A 377 -16.20 4.61 -12.65
C CYS A 377 -14.78 4.44 -13.21
N LEU A 378 -13.79 4.78 -12.40
CA LEU A 378 -12.39 4.44 -12.63
C LEU A 378 -12.14 3.03 -12.10
N ALA A 379 -11.47 2.20 -12.87
CA ALA A 379 -11.08 0.85 -12.49
C ALA A 379 -9.58 0.63 -12.71
N ASN A 380 -8.96 -0.13 -11.83
CA ASN A 380 -7.61 -0.65 -12.04
C ASN A 380 -7.55 -2.07 -11.46
N TYR A 381 -6.98 -2.99 -12.21
CA TYR A 381 -6.73 -4.36 -11.78
C TYR A 381 -5.25 -4.45 -11.45
N LEU A 382 -4.93 -4.78 -10.21
CA LEU A 382 -3.55 -4.72 -9.74
C LEU A 382 -3.23 -5.81 -8.72
N GLU A 383 -1.94 -6.14 -8.60
CA GLU A 383 -1.39 -6.98 -7.54
C GLU A 383 0.10 -6.68 -7.35
N LEU A 384 0.55 -6.64 -6.10
CA LEU A 384 1.95 -6.51 -5.76
C LEU A 384 2.59 -7.90 -5.70
N ILE A 385 3.69 -8.07 -6.43
CA ILE A 385 4.44 -9.32 -6.48
C ILE A 385 5.80 -9.12 -5.85
N CYS A 386 6.18 -10.02 -4.95
CA CYS A 386 7.54 -10.12 -4.41
C CYS A 386 8.16 -11.46 -4.81
N LYS A 387 9.23 -11.44 -5.58
CA LYS A 387 9.90 -12.66 -6.08
C LYS A 387 10.64 -13.42 -4.99
N ASN A 388 11.19 -12.70 -4.01
CA ASN A 388 11.91 -13.30 -2.89
C ASN A 388 11.64 -12.56 -1.58
N PRO A 389 10.54 -12.87 -0.87
CA PRO A 389 10.20 -12.22 0.39
C PRO A 389 11.26 -12.37 1.49
N GLY A 390 12.07 -13.42 1.45
CA GLY A 390 13.11 -13.68 2.43
C GLY A 390 14.31 -12.73 2.38
N THR A 391 14.44 -11.91 1.33
CA THR A 391 15.45 -10.84 1.27
C THR A 391 15.10 -9.65 2.16
N CYS A 392 13.84 -9.53 2.54
CA CYS A 392 13.34 -8.45 3.38
C CYS A 392 13.83 -8.58 4.82
N ILE A 393 13.98 -7.43 5.50
CA ILE A 393 14.36 -7.36 6.91
C ILE A 393 13.31 -6.59 7.70
N GLU A 394 13.06 -7.01 8.94
CA GLU A 394 12.24 -6.30 9.91
C GLU A 394 13.07 -5.96 11.13
N ILE A 395 13.01 -4.71 11.56
CA ILE A 395 13.59 -4.26 12.84
C ILE A 395 12.42 -3.81 13.71
N GLU A 396 12.31 -4.34 14.91
CA GLU A 396 11.24 -4.07 15.84
C GLU A 396 11.76 -3.44 17.13
N ARG A 397 11.15 -2.33 17.53
CA ARG A 397 11.32 -1.72 18.83
C ARG A 397 10.47 -2.46 19.85
N LYS A 398 11.08 -3.04 20.87
CA LYS A 398 10.39 -3.64 22.01
C LYS A 398 10.45 -2.70 23.22
N THR A 399 9.37 -2.61 23.94
CA THR A 399 9.27 -1.92 25.23
C THR A 399 8.96 -2.96 26.28
N GLU A 400 9.79 -3.01 27.33
CA GLU A 400 9.50 -3.78 28.54
C GLU A 400 8.85 -2.90 29.61
#